data_2f28706b3870aee21d236d4162f60828
#
_entry.id   2f28706b3870aee21d236d4162f60828
#
_cell.length_a   1.000
_cell.length_b   1.000
_cell.length_c   1.000
_cell.angle_alpha   90.00
_cell.angle_beta   90.00
_cell.angle_gamma   90.00
#
_symmetry.space_group_name_H-M   'P 1'
#
loop_
_entity.id
_entity.type
_entity.pdbx_description
1 polymer ?
#
loop_
_entity_poly.entity_id
_entity_poly.type
_entity_poly.pdbx_seq_one_letter_code
_entity_poly.pdbx_strand_id
1 'polypeptide(L)'
;EMLYKQKIINFRIKNKIIWGLKRVNNEIIKKKFKFNYDLEDIHMNIESRLFELIGEDAGYIHTARSRNDQVITDLKLWLKKATKKIIILLDSTNSNILKLAAKNVMTIMPGFTHLKNAQPISLAHYLLAYVEMFKRDKKKFKNNLEFLDENPLGVGALTGTSFKIDRNYTTRKLKFKKPTNNSVDTVSDRDFVLDFLHSSLVCSLHISRIAEELIIWN
;
A
#
# COMPACT_ATOMS: atom_id res chain seq x y z
N GLU A 1 -9.62 7.52 19.04
CA GLU A 1 -10.76 6.71 19.48
C GLU A 1 -10.35 5.66 20.51
N MET A 2 -9.31 4.85 20.27
CA MET A 2 -8.87 3.79 21.19
C MET A 2 -8.48 4.35 22.57
N LEU A 3 -7.70 5.41 22.64
CA LEU A 3 -7.31 6.07 23.88
C LEU A 3 -8.51 6.53 24.73
N TYR A 4 -9.56 7.02 24.07
CA TYR A 4 -10.80 7.37 24.76
C TYR A 4 -11.53 6.14 25.29
N LYS A 5 -11.63 5.07 24.49
CA LYS A 5 -12.27 3.81 24.92
C LYS A 5 -11.55 3.20 26.14
N GLN A 6 -10.22 3.34 26.19
CA GLN A 6 -9.38 2.88 27.31
C GLN A 6 -9.31 3.88 28.47
N LYS A 7 -10.11 4.97 28.45
CA LYS A 7 -10.16 6.01 29.47
C LYS A 7 -8.82 6.73 29.71
N ILE A 8 -7.91 6.70 28.72
CA ILE A 8 -6.62 7.42 28.78
C ILE A 8 -6.83 8.91 28.50
N ILE A 9 -7.78 9.25 27.62
CA ILE A 9 -8.21 10.62 27.33
C ILE A 9 -9.73 10.74 27.50
N ASN A 10 -10.21 11.94 27.75
CA ASN A 10 -11.64 12.21 27.87
C ASN A 10 -12.29 12.48 26.49
N PHE A 11 -13.64 12.60 26.49
CA PHE A 11 -14.43 12.82 25.27
C PHE A 11 -14.09 14.14 24.57
N ARG A 12 -13.85 15.21 25.35
CA ARG A 12 -13.50 16.55 24.82
C ARG A 12 -12.17 16.47 24.03
N ILE A 13 -11.12 15.92 24.62
CA ILE A 13 -9.79 15.77 23.99
C ILE A 13 -9.90 14.92 22.72
N LYS A 14 -10.60 13.77 22.80
CA LYS A 14 -10.83 12.92 21.62
C LYS A 14 -11.44 13.73 20.46
N ASN A 15 -12.50 14.48 20.72
CA ASN A 15 -13.18 15.24 19.67
C ASN A 15 -12.32 16.38 19.10
N LYS A 16 -11.56 17.07 19.95
CA LYS A 16 -10.59 18.10 19.52
C LYS A 16 -9.55 17.50 18.56
N ILE A 17 -8.93 16.39 18.94
CA ILE A 17 -7.92 15.71 18.10
C ILE A 17 -8.54 15.28 16.77
N ILE A 18 -9.71 14.65 16.78
CA ILE A 18 -10.37 14.20 15.53
C ILE A 18 -10.70 15.40 14.64
N TRP A 19 -11.20 16.51 15.20
CA TRP A 19 -11.46 17.74 14.47
C TRP A 19 -10.18 18.30 13.85
N GLY A 20 -9.11 18.44 14.65
CA GLY A 20 -7.83 18.97 14.20
C GLY A 20 -7.23 18.12 13.08
N LEU A 21 -7.21 16.78 13.22
CA LEU A 21 -6.71 15.89 12.18
C LEU A 21 -7.52 15.96 10.87
N LYS A 22 -8.85 16.11 10.96
CA LYS A 22 -9.68 16.33 9.76
C LYS A 22 -9.33 17.66 9.09
N ARG A 23 -9.05 18.70 9.87
CA ARG A 23 -8.63 20.01 9.34
C ARG A 23 -7.29 19.91 8.62
N VAL A 24 -6.29 19.29 9.24
CA VAL A 24 -4.97 19.04 8.64
C VAL A 24 -5.11 18.23 7.34
N ASN A 25 -5.87 17.16 7.35
CA ASN A 25 -6.11 16.35 6.15
C ASN A 25 -6.75 17.17 5.01
N ASN A 26 -7.72 18.03 5.32
CA ASN A 26 -8.33 18.92 4.33
C ASN A 26 -7.34 19.96 3.76
N GLU A 27 -6.42 20.46 4.59
CA GLU A 27 -5.35 21.36 4.14
C GLU A 27 -4.40 20.65 3.17
N ILE A 28 -4.03 19.39 3.45
CA ILE A 28 -3.20 18.55 2.58
C ILE A 28 -3.92 18.28 1.24
N ILE A 29 -5.18 17.82 1.27
CA ILE A 29 -5.96 17.52 0.06
C ILE A 29 -6.10 18.77 -0.81
N LYS A 30 -6.33 19.93 -0.21
CA LYS A 30 -6.47 21.21 -0.92
C LYS A 30 -5.13 21.85 -1.30
N LYS A 31 -4.00 21.17 -1.07
CA LYS A 31 -2.64 21.68 -1.31
C LYS A 31 -2.34 23.02 -0.59
N LYS A 32 -2.98 23.24 0.55
CA LYS A 32 -2.79 24.44 1.39
C LYS A 32 -1.88 24.17 2.60
N PHE A 33 -1.57 22.92 2.89
CA PHE A 33 -0.66 22.53 3.95
C PHE A 33 0.77 22.92 3.56
N LYS A 34 1.46 23.61 4.45
CA LYS A 34 2.87 24.00 4.27
C LYS A 34 3.74 23.01 5.02
N PHE A 35 4.55 22.24 4.29
CA PHE A 35 5.55 21.38 4.90
C PHE A 35 6.76 22.21 5.32
N ASN A 36 7.20 22.04 6.55
CA ASN A 36 8.45 22.58 7.06
C ASN A 36 9.54 21.51 6.96
N TYR A 37 10.59 21.79 6.20
CA TYR A 37 11.72 20.88 5.98
C TYR A 37 12.70 20.83 7.16
N ASP A 38 12.60 21.76 8.13
CA ASP A 38 13.37 21.72 9.37
C ASP A 38 12.82 20.69 10.37
N LEU A 39 11.60 20.17 10.12
CA LEU A 39 11.01 19.08 10.90
C LEU A 39 11.42 17.73 10.30
N GLU A 40 11.67 16.75 11.18
CA GLU A 40 12.24 15.45 10.83
C GLU A 40 11.47 14.72 9.73
N ASP A 41 10.12 14.70 9.83
CA ASP A 41 9.27 13.91 8.94
C ASP A 41 7.86 14.50 8.77
N ILE A 42 7.04 13.82 7.95
CA ILE A 42 5.62 14.15 7.73
C ILE A 42 4.81 14.10 9.04
N HIS A 43 5.13 13.16 9.93
CA HIS A 43 4.38 12.98 11.17
C HIS A 43 4.62 14.16 12.12
N MET A 44 5.87 14.64 12.21
CA MET A 44 6.21 15.82 13.00
C MET A 44 5.55 17.08 12.43
N ASN A 45 5.49 17.22 11.11
CA ASN A 45 4.76 18.28 10.43
C ASN A 45 3.26 18.28 10.80
N ILE A 46 2.62 17.10 10.77
CA ILE A 46 1.20 16.93 11.13
C ILE A 46 0.99 17.22 12.63
N GLU A 47 1.86 16.72 13.49
CA GLU A 47 1.80 16.94 14.94
C GLU A 47 1.97 18.42 15.28
N SER A 48 2.93 19.11 14.66
CA SER A 48 3.14 20.56 14.82
C SER A 48 1.91 21.36 14.38
N ARG A 49 1.36 21.04 13.19
CA ARG A 49 0.15 21.71 12.71
C ARG A 49 -1.05 21.43 13.60
N LEU A 50 -1.16 20.23 14.12
CA LEU A 50 -2.22 19.86 15.07
C LEU A 50 -2.08 20.68 16.37
N PHE A 51 -0.85 20.86 16.87
CA PHE A 51 -0.58 21.70 18.03
C PHE A 51 -1.01 23.16 17.81
N GLU A 52 -0.72 23.74 16.65
CA GLU A 52 -1.19 25.09 16.30
C GLU A 52 -2.72 25.21 16.33
N LEU A 53 -3.44 24.14 15.94
CA LEU A 53 -4.90 24.14 15.85
C LEU A 53 -5.61 23.90 17.18
N ILE A 54 -5.06 23.05 18.05
CA ILE A 54 -5.74 22.59 19.27
C ILE A 54 -4.94 22.77 20.57
N GLY A 55 -3.72 23.28 20.49
CA GLY A 55 -2.84 23.51 21.64
C GLY A 55 -2.30 22.21 22.24
N GLU A 56 -2.01 22.21 23.54
CA GLU A 56 -1.38 21.10 24.26
C GLU A 56 -2.14 19.75 24.16
N ASP A 57 -3.45 19.79 23.92
CA ASP A 57 -4.26 18.59 23.70
C ASP A 57 -3.74 17.75 22.50
N ALA A 58 -2.95 18.34 21.59
CA ALA A 58 -2.32 17.64 20.48
C ALA A 58 -1.32 16.56 20.94
N GLY A 59 -0.61 16.79 22.04
CA GLY A 59 0.37 15.87 22.59
C GLY A 59 -0.20 14.47 22.90
N TYR A 60 -1.48 14.36 23.21
CA TYR A 60 -2.13 13.08 23.46
C TYR A 60 -2.14 12.14 22.24
N ILE A 61 -1.94 12.64 21.02
CA ILE A 61 -1.89 11.76 19.84
C ILE A 61 -0.68 10.82 19.87
N HIS A 62 0.38 11.21 20.57
CA HIS A 62 1.61 10.42 20.71
C HIS A 62 1.56 9.42 21.87
N THR A 63 0.52 9.44 22.70
CA THR A 63 0.39 8.57 23.88
C THR A 63 0.41 7.11 23.49
N ALA A 64 1.27 6.33 24.16
CA ALA A 64 1.46 4.88 23.96
C ALA A 64 1.88 4.49 22.53
N ARG A 65 2.56 5.38 21.81
CA ARG A 65 3.02 5.18 20.44
C ARG A 65 4.50 5.58 20.34
N SER A 66 5.24 4.85 19.52
CA SER A 66 6.56 5.23 19.05
C SER A 66 6.49 5.65 17.57
N ARG A 67 7.47 6.41 17.11
CA ARG A 67 7.65 6.62 15.68
C ARG A 67 7.91 5.32 14.94
N ASN A 68 8.57 4.35 15.59
CA ASN A 68 8.90 3.06 15.01
C ASN A 68 7.67 2.25 14.60
N ASP A 69 6.70 2.03 15.50
CA ASP A 69 5.48 1.28 15.17
C ASP A 69 4.52 2.07 14.29
N GLN A 70 4.52 3.41 14.38
CA GLN A 70 3.75 4.28 13.52
C GLN A 70 4.19 4.19 12.06
N VAL A 71 5.48 4.35 11.77
CA VAL A 71 6.02 4.36 10.39
C VAL A 71 5.71 3.05 9.68
N ILE A 72 5.89 1.90 10.36
CA ILE A 72 5.59 0.60 9.75
C ILE A 72 4.09 0.45 9.50
N THR A 73 3.25 0.91 10.44
CA THR A 73 1.80 0.86 10.28
C THR A 73 1.35 1.67 9.06
N ASP A 74 1.87 2.88 8.91
CA ASP A 74 1.53 3.76 7.79
C ASP A 74 2.01 3.19 6.46
N LEU A 75 3.23 2.64 6.41
CA LEU A 75 3.77 1.99 5.23
C LEU A 75 2.94 0.76 4.82
N LYS A 76 2.57 -0.10 5.78
CA LYS A 76 1.69 -1.26 5.50
C LYS A 76 0.32 -0.81 4.98
N LEU A 77 -0.28 0.22 5.55
CA LEU A 77 -1.56 0.76 5.07
C LEU A 77 -1.46 1.31 3.64
N TRP A 78 -0.38 2.03 3.34
CA TRP A 78 -0.13 2.56 2.00
C TRP A 78 0.07 1.44 0.99
N LEU A 79 0.93 0.45 1.31
CA LEU A 79 1.18 -0.71 0.44
C LEU A 79 -0.07 -1.55 0.21
N LYS A 80 -0.91 -1.76 1.23
CA LYS A 80 -2.23 -2.43 1.07
C LYS A 80 -3.09 -1.71 0.04
N LYS A 81 -3.14 -0.38 0.10
CA LYS A 81 -3.92 0.44 -0.85
C LYS A 81 -3.33 0.38 -2.26
N ALA A 82 -2.01 0.53 -2.38
CA ALA A 82 -1.29 0.46 -3.66
C ALA A 82 -1.47 -0.91 -4.32
N THR A 83 -1.25 -1.98 -3.57
CA THR A 83 -1.38 -3.37 -4.06
C THR A 83 -2.80 -3.66 -4.56
N LYS A 84 -3.84 -3.24 -3.82
CA LYS A 84 -5.24 -3.38 -4.27
C LYS A 84 -5.50 -2.64 -5.57
N LYS A 85 -4.95 -1.44 -5.73
CA LYS A 85 -5.07 -0.66 -6.97
C LYS A 85 -4.39 -1.36 -8.14
N ILE A 86 -3.18 -1.91 -7.93
CA ILE A 86 -2.45 -2.67 -8.97
C ILE A 86 -3.26 -3.90 -9.40
N ILE A 87 -3.83 -4.65 -8.47
CA ILE A 87 -4.67 -5.82 -8.79
C ILE A 87 -5.85 -5.43 -9.69
N ILE A 88 -6.54 -4.31 -9.38
CA ILE A 88 -7.65 -3.81 -10.21
C ILE A 88 -7.16 -3.40 -11.60
N LEU A 89 -6.01 -2.74 -11.70
CA LEU A 89 -5.43 -2.35 -12.99
C LEU A 89 -5.02 -3.56 -13.83
N LEU A 90 -4.43 -4.59 -13.22
CA LEU A 90 -4.11 -5.86 -13.91
C LEU A 90 -5.36 -6.58 -14.43
N ASP A 91 -6.47 -6.57 -13.67
CA ASP A 91 -7.74 -7.12 -14.13
C ASP A 91 -8.30 -6.35 -15.33
N SER A 92 -8.23 -5.03 -15.29
CA SER A 92 -8.65 -4.17 -16.41
C SER A 92 -7.78 -4.41 -17.65
N THR A 93 -6.46 -4.49 -17.47
CA THR A 93 -5.52 -4.77 -18.57
C THR A 93 -5.79 -6.13 -19.19
N ASN A 94 -5.94 -7.18 -18.38
CA ASN A 94 -6.29 -8.51 -18.88
C ASN A 94 -7.62 -8.52 -19.64
N SER A 95 -8.64 -7.84 -19.14
CA SER A 95 -9.94 -7.73 -19.83
C SER A 95 -9.80 -7.08 -21.21
N ASN A 96 -8.99 -6.04 -21.33
CA ASN A 96 -8.77 -5.33 -22.60
C ASN A 96 -7.96 -6.19 -23.59
N ILE A 97 -6.93 -6.89 -23.11
CA ILE A 97 -6.15 -7.82 -23.94
C ILE A 97 -7.04 -8.97 -24.45
N LEU A 98 -7.90 -9.52 -23.59
CA LEU A 98 -8.85 -10.59 -23.98
C LEU A 98 -9.83 -10.10 -25.06
N LYS A 99 -10.35 -8.88 -24.93
CA LYS A 99 -11.24 -8.28 -25.96
C LYS A 99 -10.50 -8.09 -27.29
N LEU A 100 -9.24 -7.69 -27.25
CA LEU A 100 -8.42 -7.52 -28.45
C LEU A 100 -8.11 -8.90 -29.09
N ALA A 101 -7.74 -9.88 -28.28
CA ALA A 101 -7.48 -11.25 -28.73
C ALA A 101 -8.71 -11.86 -29.42
N ALA A 102 -9.91 -11.69 -28.82
CA ALA A 102 -11.16 -12.21 -29.40
C ALA A 102 -11.47 -11.66 -30.80
N LYS A 103 -11.05 -10.42 -31.10
CA LYS A 103 -11.22 -9.81 -32.43
C LYS A 103 -10.19 -10.28 -33.45
N ASN A 104 -9.10 -10.92 -33.02
CA ASN A 104 -7.94 -11.23 -33.84
C ASN A 104 -7.61 -12.74 -33.86
N VAL A 105 -8.61 -13.59 -33.66
CA VAL A 105 -8.43 -15.05 -33.63
C VAL A 105 -7.87 -15.58 -34.96
N MET A 106 -8.33 -15.02 -36.09
CA MET A 106 -7.91 -15.41 -37.45
C MET A 106 -6.78 -14.52 -38.00
N THR A 107 -6.29 -13.55 -37.26
CA THR A 107 -5.16 -12.72 -37.69
C THR A 107 -3.87 -13.51 -37.53
N ILE A 108 -3.30 -13.97 -38.64
CA ILE A 108 -2.06 -14.75 -38.65
C ILE A 108 -0.86 -13.83 -38.72
N MET A 109 0.16 -14.11 -37.93
CA MET A 109 1.41 -13.38 -37.88
C MET A 109 2.60 -14.38 -37.78
N PRO A 110 3.81 -13.98 -38.17
CA PRO A 110 4.99 -14.83 -37.98
C PRO A 110 5.30 -14.90 -36.47
N GLY A 111 5.56 -16.10 -35.98
CA GLY A 111 6.22 -16.31 -34.70
C GLY A 111 7.72 -16.15 -34.86
N PHE A 112 8.41 -15.73 -33.78
CA PHE A 112 9.84 -15.51 -33.77
C PHE A 112 10.51 -16.30 -32.66
N THR A 113 11.71 -16.84 -32.97
CA THR A 113 12.68 -17.34 -31.99
C THR A 113 14.03 -16.75 -32.32
N HIS A 114 14.74 -16.20 -31.33
CA HIS A 114 16.02 -15.55 -31.55
C HIS A 114 15.99 -14.47 -32.67
N LEU A 115 14.89 -13.70 -32.74
CA LEU A 115 14.60 -12.68 -33.75
C LEU A 115 14.58 -13.24 -35.20
N LYS A 116 14.40 -14.56 -35.37
CA LYS A 116 14.26 -15.24 -36.66
C LYS A 116 12.86 -15.81 -36.81
N ASN A 117 12.33 -15.82 -38.02
CA ASN A 117 11.03 -16.39 -38.34
C ASN A 117 10.95 -17.86 -37.91
N ALA A 118 9.88 -18.21 -37.23
CA ALA A 118 9.54 -19.53 -36.80
C ALA A 118 8.13 -19.90 -37.33
N GLN A 119 7.36 -20.73 -36.59
CA GLN A 119 6.03 -21.12 -37.02
C GLN A 119 5.07 -19.91 -37.00
N PRO A 120 4.08 -19.90 -37.91
CA PRO A 120 3.01 -18.92 -37.87
C PRO A 120 2.14 -19.12 -36.63
N ILE A 121 1.70 -18.01 -36.01
CA ILE A 121 0.78 -18.01 -34.86
C ILE A 121 -0.35 -17.00 -35.12
N SER A 122 -1.45 -17.10 -34.38
CA SER A 122 -2.44 -16.04 -34.40
C SER A 122 -2.06 -14.93 -33.40
N LEU A 123 -2.41 -13.70 -33.76
CA LEU A 123 -2.25 -12.57 -32.83
C LEU A 123 -2.99 -12.80 -31.50
N ALA A 124 -4.16 -13.46 -31.56
CA ALA A 124 -4.88 -13.85 -30.34
C ALA A 124 -4.04 -14.75 -29.44
N HIS A 125 -3.41 -15.79 -29.99
CA HIS A 125 -2.57 -16.71 -29.20
C HIS A 125 -1.38 -15.99 -28.57
N TYR A 126 -0.76 -15.09 -29.31
CA TYR A 126 0.32 -14.26 -28.80
C TYR A 126 -0.13 -13.36 -27.63
N LEU A 127 -1.25 -12.65 -27.76
CA LEU A 127 -1.80 -11.79 -26.72
C LEU A 127 -2.20 -12.56 -25.45
N LEU A 128 -2.70 -13.80 -25.61
CA LEU A 128 -3.04 -14.65 -24.46
C LEU A 128 -1.82 -15.02 -23.61
N ALA A 129 -0.61 -15.04 -24.16
CA ALA A 129 0.60 -15.23 -23.37
C ALA A 129 0.77 -14.14 -22.29
N TYR A 130 0.46 -12.89 -22.63
CA TYR A 130 0.50 -11.77 -21.67
C TYR A 130 -0.63 -11.85 -20.65
N VAL A 131 -1.79 -12.33 -21.02
CA VAL A 131 -2.88 -12.59 -20.06
C VAL A 131 -2.41 -13.57 -18.99
N GLU A 132 -1.70 -14.65 -19.38
CA GLU A 132 -1.15 -15.62 -18.42
C GLU A 132 -0.02 -15.01 -17.56
N MET A 133 0.83 -14.14 -18.12
CA MET A 133 1.84 -13.41 -17.35
C MET A 133 1.20 -12.53 -16.29
N PHE A 134 0.24 -11.69 -16.66
CA PHE A 134 -0.44 -10.78 -15.73
C PHE A 134 -1.35 -11.50 -14.71
N LYS A 135 -1.89 -12.68 -15.03
CA LYS A 135 -2.54 -13.54 -14.04
C LYS A 135 -1.58 -14.00 -12.95
N ARG A 136 -0.35 -14.40 -13.33
CA ARG A 136 0.69 -14.77 -12.36
C ARG A 136 1.13 -13.59 -11.52
N ASP A 137 1.29 -12.41 -12.12
CA ASP A 137 1.61 -11.17 -11.39
C ASP A 137 0.53 -10.80 -10.38
N LYS A 138 -0.74 -10.85 -10.81
CA LYS A 138 -1.88 -10.64 -9.91
C LYS A 138 -1.86 -11.59 -8.71
N LYS A 139 -1.49 -12.88 -8.91
CA LYS A 139 -1.37 -13.85 -7.81
C LYS A 139 -0.28 -13.45 -6.83
N LYS A 140 0.90 -12.98 -7.31
CA LYS A 140 1.97 -12.47 -6.44
C LYS A 140 1.50 -11.27 -5.60
N PHE A 141 0.85 -10.28 -6.21
CA PHE A 141 0.30 -9.14 -5.48
C PHE A 141 -0.79 -9.54 -4.48
N LYS A 142 -1.60 -10.56 -4.76
CA LYS A 142 -2.57 -11.09 -3.79
C LYS A 142 -1.87 -11.72 -2.58
N ASN A 143 -0.81 -12.50 -2.80
CA ASN A 143 -0.03 -13.08 -1.71
C ASN A 143 0.60 -11.99 -0.84
N ASN A 144 1.12 -10.91 -1.44
CA ASN A 144 1.66 -9.78 -0.67
C ASN A 144 0.62 -9.14 0.26
N LEU A 145 -0.67 -9.12 -0.10
CA LEU A 145 -1.71 -8.60 0.79
C LEU A 145 -1.84 -9.41 2.08
N GLU A 146 -1.53 -10.69 2.08
CA GLU A 146 -1.59 -11.54 3.28
C GLU A 146 -0.48 -11.15 4.28
N PHE A 147 0.73 -10.90 3.81
CA PHE A 147 1.87 -10.44 4.65
C PHE A 147 1.67 -9.01 5.18
N LEU A 148 0.93 -8.19 4.43
CA LEU A 148 0.59 -6.84 4.83
C LEU A 148 -0.54 -6.78 5.87
N ASP A 149 -1.22 -7.89 6.18
CA ASP A 149 -2.49 -7.86 6.92
C ASP A 149 -2.37 -8.07 8.43
N GLU A 150 -1.21 -7.75 8.99
CA GLU A 150 -0.95 -7.72 10.42
C GLU A 150 -0.65 -6.31 10.92
N ASN A 151 -1.30 -5.91 12.02
CA ASN A 151 -1.20 -4.57 12.61
C ASN A 151 0.02 -4.42 13.52
N PRO A 152 0.99 -3.57 13.17
CA PRO A 152 2.15 -3.28 14.02
C PRO A 152 1.84 -2.36 15.19
N LEU A 153 0.82 -1.49 15.06
CA LEU A 153 0.59 -0.40 16.00
C LEU A 153 0.34 -0.90 17.43
N GLY A 154 1.03 -0.29 18.38
CA GLY A 154 0.93 -0.59 19.80
C GLY A 154 2.05 -1.47 20.34
N VAL A 155 3.06 -1.82 19.52
CA VAL A 155 4.28 -2.47 20.01
C VAL A 155 5.30 -1.46 20.57
N GLY A 156 5.03 -0.15 20.38
CA GLY A 156 5.92 0.90 20.83
C GLY A 156 7.26 0.89 20.07
N ALA A 157 8.31 1.32 20.75
CA ALA A 157 9.64 1.38 20.13
C ALA A 157 10.24 -0.03 19.92
N LEU A 158 9.99 -0.97 20.86
CA LEU A 158 10.62 -2.29 20.87
C LEU A 158 9.83 -3.33 21.69
N THR A 159 9.39 -2.97 22.91
CA THR A 159 8.88 -3.90 23.94
C THR A 159 7.45 -3.60 24.40
N GLY A 160 6.68 -2.87 23.61
CA GLY A 160 5.32 -2.48 23.96
C GLY A 160 5.27 -1.18 24.77
N THR A 161 4.22 -1.03 25.58
CA THR A 161 3.95 0.17 26.37
C THR A 161 3.32 -0.20 27.71
N SER A 162 3.56 0.61 28.75
CA SER A 162 2.91 0.48 30.06
C SER A 162 1.44 0.94 30.07
N PHE A 163 0.98 1.63 29.05
CA PHE A 163 -0.41 2.03 28.94
C PHE A 163 -1.31 0.84 28.57
N LYS A 164 -2.50 0.80 29.16
CA LYS A 164 -3.52 -0.21 28.86
C LYS A 164 -4.20 0.08 27.52
N ILE A 165 -3.50 -0.16 26.41
CA ILE A 165 -4.04 0.01 25.06
C ILE A 165 -4.77 -1.25 24.58
N ASP A 166 -5.72 -1.09 23.65
CA ASP A 166 -6.41 -2.20 22.98
C ASP A 166 -5.93 -2.33 21.53
N ARG A 167 -4.93 -3.20 21.31
CA ARG A 167 -4.39 -3.48 19.96
C ARG A 167 -5.42 -4.15 19.04
N ASN A 168 -6.36 -4.92 19.59
CA ASN A 168 -7.43 -5.51 18.79
C ASN A 168 -8.41 -4.45 18.29
N TYR A 169 -8.68 -3.42 19.09
CA TYR A 169 -9.51 -2.30 18.66
C TYR A 169 -8.87 -1.53 17.49
N THR A 170 -7.58 -1.17 17.61
CA THR A 170 -6.85 -0.47 16.54
C THR A 170 -6.74 -1.34 15.29
N THR A 171 -6.49 -2.64 15.42
CA THR A 171 -6.46 -3.61 14.33
C THR A 171 -7.76 -3.60 13.52
N ARG A 172 -8.91 -3.71 14.19
CA ARG A 172 -10.22 -3.65 13.51
C ARG A 172 -10.47 -2.29 12.84
N LYS A 173 -10.13 -1.19 13.52
CA LYS A 173 -10.32 0.17 12.97
C LYS A 173 -9.45 0.46 11.77
N LEU A 174 -8.23 -0.05 11.74
CA LEU A 174 -7.28 0.06 10.62
C LEU A 174 -7.49 -1.01 9.55
N LYS A 175 -8.45 -1.92 9.75
CA LYS A 175 -8.80 -3.01 8.80
C LYS A 175 -7.62 -3.96 8.54
N PHE A 176 -6.88 -4.30 9.59
CA PHE A 176 -5.96 -5.44 9.60
C PHE A 176 -6.66 -6.67 10.15
N LYS A 177 -6.16 -7.85 9.79
CA LYS A 177 -6.71 -9.15 10.21
C LYS A 177 -6.45 -9.44 11.69
N LYS A 178 -5.22 -9.22 12.14
CA LYS A 178 -4.78 -9.46 13.52
C LYS A 178 -3.63 -8.51 13.91
N PRO A 179 -3.33 -8.31 15.20
CA PRO A 179 -2.10 -7.65 15.61
C PRO A 179 -0.90 -8.59 15.36
N THR A 180 0.29 -8.00 15.17
CA THR A 180 1.56 -8.75 15.14
C THR A 180 1.87 -9.39 16.47
N ASN A 181 2.63 -10.51 16.47
CA ASN A 181 2.87 -11.33 17.66
C ASN A 181 4.09 -10.89 18.48
N ASN A 182 5.22 -10.63 17.81
CA ASN A 182 6.49 -10.27 18.47
C ASN A 182 6.82 -8.80 18.21
N SER A 183 7.06 -8.03 19.27
CA SER A 183 7.29 -6.59 19.17
C SER A 183 8.64 -6.23 18.56
N VAL A 184 9.68 -7.02 18.81
CA VAL A 184 11.04 -6.80 18.28
C VAL A 184 11.07 -7.04 16.78
N ASP A 185 10.52 -8.16 16.33
CA ASP A 185 10.36 -8.49 14.92
C ASP A 185 9.51 -7.43 14.20
N THR A 186 8.39 -7.05 14.80
CA THR A 186 7.44 -6.08 14.22
C THR A 186 8.08 -4.76 13.83
N VAL A 187 8.97 -4.20 14.67
CA VAL A 187 9.59 -2.89 14.39
C VAL A 187 10.76 -2.98 13.41
N SER A 188 11.33 -4.16 13.21
CA SER A 188 12.46 -4.42 12.30
C SER A 188 12.02 -4.96 10.94
N ASP A 189 10.86 -5.63 10.86
CA ASP A 189 10.36 -6.26 9.62
C ASP A 189 10.22 -5.27 8.46
N ARG A 190 10.83 -5.63 7.35
CA ARG A 190 10.71 -4.96 6.04
C ARG A 190 10.53 -5.96 4.89
N ASP A 191 10.35 -7.26 5.19
CA ASP A 191 10.21 -8.32 4.18
C ASP A 191 9.03 -8.05 3.26
N PHE A 192 7.92 -7.55 3.80
CA PHE A 192 6.74 -7.17 3.03
C PHE A 192 7.01 -6.06 1.98
N VAL A 193 8.04 -5.22 2.18
CA VAL A 193 8.48 -4.21 1.20
C VAL A 193 9.24 -4.90 0.07
N LEU A 194 10.15 -5.83 0.40
CA LEU A 194 10.93 -6.58 -0.58
C LEU A 194 10.02 -7.44 -1.45
N ASP A 195 9.02 -8.10 -0.86
CA ASP A 195 8.00 -8.87 -1.60
C ASP A 195 7.22 -8.00 -2.59
N PHE A 196 6.80 -6.81 -2.16
CA PHE A 196 6.12 -5.86 -3.03
C PHE A 196 7.02 -5.39 -4.17
N LEU A 197 8.28 -5.04 -3.88
CA LEU A 197 9.26 -4.62 -4.89
C LEU A 197 9.56 -5.74 -5.88
N HIS A 198 9.74 -6.98 -5.41
CA HIS A 198 9.93 -8.14 -6.28
C HIS A 198 8.74 -8.36 -7.22
N SER A 199 7.52 -8.32 -6.68
CA SER A 199 6.30 -8.46 -7.49
C SER A 199 6.18 -7.35 -8.54
N SER A 200 6.53 -6.12 -8.16
CA SER A 200 6.53 -4.95 -9.04
C SER A 200 7.59 -5.08 -10.14
N LEU A 201 8.79 -5.55 -9.80
CA LEU A 201 9.87 -5.80 -10.77
C LEU A 201 9.43 -6.80 -11.84
N VAL A 202 8.91 -7.96 -11.43
CA VAL A 202 8.47 -8.99 -12.38
C VAL A 202 7.33 -8.48 -13.28
N CYS A 203 6.36 -7.77 -12.71
CA CYS A 203 5.28 -7.16 -13.47
C CYS A 203 5.81 -6.13 -14.50
N SER A 204 6.79 -5.30 -14.10
CA SER A 204 7.41 -4.31 -14.99
C SER A 204 8.16 -4.97 -16.15
N LEU A 205 8.82 -6.11 -15.93
CA LEU A 205 9.46 -6.88 -17.00
C LEU A 205 8.42 -7.40 -18.03
N HIS A 206 7.25 -7.86 -17.57
CA HIS A 206 6.19 -8.29 -18.50
C HIS A 206 5.62 -7.10 -19.29
N ILE A 207 5.42 -5.94 -18.63
CA ILE A 207 4.97 -4.71 -19.31
C ILE A 207 6.00 -4.23 -20.32
N SER A 208 7.30 -4.24 -19.97
CA SER A 208 8.38 -3.85 -20.87
C SER A 208 8.42 -4.73 -22.12
N ARG A 209 8.24 -6.06 -21.98
CA ARG A 209 8.23 -6.99 -23.11
C ARG A 209 7.09 -6.73 -24.09
N ILE A 210 5.85 -6.55 -23.60
CA ILE A 210 4.73 -6.24 -24.52
C ILE A 210 4.91 -4.86 -25.18
N ALA A 211 5.46 -3.89 -24.46
CA ALA A 211 5.72 -2.57 -25.02
C ALA A 211 6.75 -2.61 -26.14
N GLU A 212 7.85 -3.36 -25.96
CA GLU A 212 8.89 -3.55 -26.97
C GLU A 212 8.34 -4.24 -28.23
N GLU A 213 7.54 -5.29 -28.08
CA GLU A 213 6.89 -5.95 -29.22
C GLU A 213 5.99 -4.99 -30.01
N LEU A 214 5.22 -4.16 -29.31
CA LEU A 214 4.38 -3.16 -29.97
C LEU A 214 5.18 -2.11 -30.75
N ILE A 215 6.39 -1.76 -30.25
CA ILE A 215 7.32 -0.86 -30.95
C ILE A 215 7.87 -1.53 -32.20
N ILE A 216 8.25 -2.82 -32.11
CA ILE A 216 8.80 -3.59 -33.24
C ILE A 216 7.74 -3.75 -34.36
N TRP A 217 6.45 -3.87 -33.99
CA TRP A 217 5.38 -4.05 -34.98
C TRP A 217 4.89 -2.74 -35.63
N ASN A 218 5.25 -1.57 -35.11
CA ASN A 218 4.84 -0.28 -35.64
C ASN A 218 5.80 0.21 -36.70
#